data_25d6e9225a82e27415125751802827f9
#
_entry.id   25d6e9225a82e27415125751802827f9
#
_cell.length_a   1.000
_cell.length_b   1.000
_cell.length_c   1.000
_cell.angle_alpha   90.00
_cell.angle_beta   90.00
_cell.angle_gamma   90.00
#
_symmetry.space_group_name_H-M   'P 1'
#
loop_
_entity.id
_entity.type
_entity.pdbx_description
1 polymer ?
#
loop_
_entity_poly.entity_id
_entity_poly.type
_entity_poly.pdbx_seq_one_letter_code
_entity_poly.pdbx_strand_id
1 'polypeptide(L)'
;MSKEQAADIIAAARARSEKEHSKAIADTEAERVKMLTQAREDIEKEQANAKKELQSQIMDIAMLAAKKIIMTGDQYDAKSGK
;
A
#
# COMPACT_ATOMS: atom_id res chain seq x y z
N MET A 1 4.08 49.89 31.20
CA MET A 1 5.00 48.87 30.67
C MET A 1 6.28 49.54 30.12
N SER A 2 7.43 49.11 30.58
CA SER A 2 8.70 49.66 30.08
C SER A 2 9.01 49.11 28.70
N LYS A 3 9.91 49.78 27.95
CA LYS A 3 10.37 49.30 26.68
C LYS A 3 11.10 47.96 26.79
N GLU A 4 11.80 47.76 27.88
CA GLU A 4 12.49 46.48 28.18
C GLU A 4 11.51 45.33 28.37
N GLN A 5 10.45 45.58 29.13
CA GLN A 5 9.37 44.59 29.36
C GLN A 5 8.65 44.25 28.05
N ALA A 6 8.37 45.28 27.22
CA ALA A 6 7.76 45.06 25.92
C ALA A 6 8.68 44.23 24.98
N ALA A 7 9.97 44.54 24.96
CA ALA A 7 10.97 43.80 24.17
C ALA A 7 11.05 42.31 24.64
N ASP A 8 11.04 42.11 25.95
CA ASP A 8 11.08 40.75 26.51
C ASP A 8 9.82 39.93 26.13
N ILE A 9 8.66 40.56 26.18
CA ILE A 9 7.40 39.94 25.78
C ILE A 9 7.44 39.52 24.30
N ILE A 10 7.91 40.43 23.45
CA ILE A 10 8.03 40.18 22.01
C ILE A 10 9.02 39.05 21.75
N ALA A 11 10.18 39.08 22.41
CA ALA A 11 11.19 38.05 22.26
C ALA A 11 10.68 36.69 22.70
N ALA A 12 9.97 36.64 23.82
CA ALA A 12 9.35 35.40 24.32
C ALA A 12 8.28 34.87 23.34
N ALA A 13 7.47 35.76 22.80
CA ALA A 13 6.44 35.40 21.83
C ALA A 13 7.04 34.84 20.53
N ARG A 14 8.11 35.48 20.07
CA ARG A 14 8.84 35.00 18.86
C ARG A 14 9.47 33.63 19.11
N ALA A 15 10.12 33.44 20.25
CA ALA A 15 10.73 32.16 20.61
C ALA A 15 9.69 31.04 20.66
N ARG A 16 8.53 31.33 21.26
CA ARG A 16 7.43 30.38 21.32
C ARG A 16 6.90 30.05 19.92
N SER A 17 6.71 31.07 19.10
CA SER A 17 6.22 30.91 17.74
C SER A 17 7.18 30.05 16.89
N GLU A 18 8.48 30.31 16.99
CA GLU A 18 9.49 29.52 16.29
C GLU A 18 9.49 28.07 16.75
N LYS A 19 9.35 27.85 18.07
CA LYS A 19 9.29 26.49 18.62
C LYS A 19 8.05 25.75 18.14
N GLU A 20 6.89 26.41 18.16
CA GLU A 20 5.64 25.84 17.67
C GLU A 20 5.73 25.53 16.17
N HIS A 21 6.32 26.44 15.40
CA HIS A 21 6.51 26.24 13.96
C HIS A 21 7.43 25.06 13.66
N SER A 22 8.57 24.99 14.36
CA SER A 22 9.50 23.86 14.21
C SER A 22 8.84 22.54 14.59
N LYS A 23 8.05 22.53 15.66
CA LYS A 23 7.30 21.35 16.08
C LYS A 23 6.27 20.95 15.02
N ALA A 24 5.53 21.90 14.48
CA ALA A 24 4.55 21.64 13.44
C ALA A 24 5.18 21.03 12.19
N ILE A 25 6.35 21.54 11.77
CA ILE A 25 7.10 20.99 10.66
C ILE A 25 7.54 19.56 10.97
N ALA A 26 8.09 19.33 12.16
CA ALA A 26 8.54 17.99 12.57
C ALA A 26 7.36 16.99 12.62
N ASP A 27 6.23 17.41 13.17
CA ASP A 27 5.02 16.58 13.25
C ASP A 27 4.49 16.26 11.85
N THR A 28 4.49 17.24 10.95
CA THR A 28 4.06 17.06 9.56
C THR A 28 4.98 16.09 8.84
N GLU A 29 6.28 16.21 9.03
CA GLU A 29 7.26 15.30 8.42
C GLU A 29 7.11 13.88 8.94
N ALA A 30 6.89 13.72 10.25
CA ALA A 30 6.64 12.41 10.85
C ALA A 30 5.36 11.78 10.28
N GLU A 31 4.31 12.57 10.13
CA GLU A 31 3.05 12.11 9.53
C GLU A 31 3.25 11.71 8.08
N ARG A 32 4.01 12.50 7.32
CA ARG A 32 4.33 12.19 5.93
C ARG A 32 5.04 10.83 5.80
N VAL A 33 6.04 10.60 6.63
CA VAL A 33 6.80 9.34 6.63
C VAL A 33 5.87 8.18 6.98
N LYS A 34 5.01 8.36 7.98
CA LYS A 34 4.04 7.36 8.40
C LYS A 34 3.08 6.99 7.26
N MET A 35 2.56 8.01 6.58
CA MET A 35 1.66 7.80 5.44
C MET A 35 2.35 7.08 4.28
N LEU A 36 3.60 7.42 3.98
CA LEU A 36 4.37 6.74 2.94
C LEU A 36 4.62 5.28 3.30
N THR A 37 4.98 5.00 4.55
CA THR A 37 5.19 3.64 5.03
C THR A 37 3.90 2.82 4.90
N GLN A 38 2.78 3.40 5.32
CA GLN A 38 1.48 2.75 5.20
C GLN A 38 1.10 2.47 3.75
N ALA A 39 1.33 3.46 2.87
CA ALA A 39 1.04 3.30 1.44
C ALA A 39 1.87 2.19 0.81
N ARG A 40 3.15 2.08 1.17
CA ARG A 40 4.01 1.01 0.69
C ARG A 40 3.54 -0.36 1.16
N GLU A 41 3.16 -0.46 2.43
CA GLU A 41 2.60 -1.70 2.99
C GLU A 41 1.31 -2.10 2.27
N ASP A 42 0.44 -1.14 2.00
CA ASP A 42 -0.81 -1.38 1.29
C ASP A 42 -0.54 -1.86 -0.14
N ILE A 43 0.42 -1.24 -0.83
CA ILE A 43 0.81 -1.66 -2.18
C ILE A 43 1.36 -3.09 -2.16
N GLU A 44 2.21 -3.43 -1.21
CA GLU A 44 2.75 -4.78 -1.07
C GLU A 44 1.63 -5.81 -0.86
N LYS A 45 0.66 -5.49 -0.01
CA LYS A 45 -0.51 -6.35 0.22
C LYS A 45 -1.34 -6.51 -1.05
N GLU A 46 -1.58 -5.43 -1.76
CA GLU A 46 -2.34 -5.48 -3.01
C GLU A 46 -1.63 -6.33 -4.06
N GLN A 47 -0.30 -6.18 -4.18
CA GLN A 47 0.50 -6.98 -5.10
C GLN A 47 0.47 -8.45 -4.72
N ALA A 48 0.60 -8.77 -3.44
CA ALA A 48 0.52 -10.16 -2.96
C ALA A 48 -0.84 -10.77 -3.23
N ASN A 49 -1.91 -10.02 -2.99
CA ASN A 49 -3.28 -10.47 -3.24
C ASN A 49 -3.55 -10.65 -4.73
N ALA A 50 -3.08 -9.72 -5.56
CA ALA A 50 -3.20 -9.82 -7.02
C ALA A 50 -2.47 -11.03 -7.56
N LYS A 51 -1.29 -11.32 -7.03
CA LYS A 51 -0.51 -12.50 -7.40
C LYS A 51 -1.24 -13.79 -7.04
N LYS A 52 -1.78 -13.86 -5.83
CA LYS A 52 -2.57 -15.02 -5.38
C LYS A 52 -3.79 -15.24 -6.27
N GLU A 53 -4.51 -14.16 -6.56
CA GLU A 53 -5.69 -14.22 -7.40
C GLU A 53 -5.35 -14.68 -8.80
N LEU A 54 -4.27 -14.15 -9.37
CA LEU A 54 -3.78 -14.56 -10.69
C LEU A 54 -3.40 -16.03 -10.70
N GLN A 55 -2.69 -16.51 -9.68
CA GLN A 55 -2.32 -17.92 -9.56
C GLN A 55 -3.54 -18.81 -9.46
N SER A 56 -4.56 -18.38 -8.72
CA SER A 56 -5.83 -19.11 -8.62
C SER A 56 -6.54 -19.17 -9.96
N GLN A 57 -6.60 -18.08 -10.70
CA GLN A 57 -7.21 -18.03 -12.03
C GLN A 57 -6.47 -18.93 -13.02
N ILE A 58 -5.13 -18.92 -12.99
CA ILE A 58 -4.31 -19.78 -13.84
C ILE A 58 -4.58 -21.25 -13.52
N MET A 59 -4.66 -21.58 -12.23
CA MET A 59 -4.97 -22.94 -11.80
C MET A 59 -6.35 -23.39 -12.27
N ASP A 60 -7.36 -22.54 -12.16
CA ASP A 60 -8.71 -22.82 -12.63
C ASP A 60 -8.73 -23.06 -14.14
N ILE A 61 -8.02 -22.24 -14.89
CA ILE A 61 -7.91 -22.39 -16.35
C ILE A 61 -7.21 -23.69 -16.69
N ALA A 62 -6.12 -24.01 -15.98
CA ALA A 62 -5.36 -25.24 -16.19
C ALA A 62 -6.23 -26.48 -15.92
N MET A 63 -7.02 -26.43 -14.85
CA MET A 63 -7.94 -27.54 -14.51
C MET A 63 -9.04 -27.71 -15.56
N LEU A 64 -9.60 -26.60 -16.05
CA LEU A 64 -10.59 -26.64 -17.12
C LEU A 64 -10.00 -27.19 -18.41
N ALA A 65 -8.79 -26.78 -18.76
CA ALA A 65 -8.08 -27.26 -19.94
C ALA A 65 -7.79 -28.76 -19.82
N ALA A 66 -7.30 -29.20 -18.66
CA ALA A 66 -7.03 -30.61 -18.41
C ALA A 66 -8.30 -31.45 -18.51
N LYS A 67 -9.39 -30.98 -17.92
CA LYS A 67 -10.69 -31.64 -17.99
C LYS A 67 -11.18 -31.76 -19.42
N LYS A 68 -11.05 -30.70 -20.19
CA LYS A 68 -11.45 -30.68 -21.61
C LYS A 68 -10.62 -31.65 -22.44
N ILE A 69 -9.32 -31.72 -22.18
CA ILE A 69 -8.40 -32.66 -22.86
C ILE A 69 -8.79 -34.09 -22.55
N ILE A 70 -9.08 -34.40 -21.29
CA ILE A 70 -9.50 -35.73 -20.87
C ILE A 70 -10.82 -36.12 -21.58
N MET A 71 -11.79 -35.22 -21.59
CA MET A 71 -13.09 -35.47 -22.25
C MET A 71 -12.92 -35.68 -23.76
N THR A 72 -12.08 -34.86 -24.39
CA THR A 72 -11.78 -34.99 -25.81
C THR A 72 -10.98 -36.28 -26.11
N GLY A 73 -10.02 -36.61 -25.22
CA GLY A 73 -9.25 -37.84 -25.33
C GLY A 73 -10.13 -39.09 -25.21
N ASP A 74 -11.07 -39.11 -24.28
CA ASP A 74 -12.03 -40.20 -24.12
C ASP A 74 -12.90 -40.35 -25.37
N GLN A 75 -13.41 -39.26 -25.92
CA GLN A 75 -14.18 -39.30 -27.16
C GLN A 75 -13.34 -39.77 -28.34
N TYR A 76 -12.10 -39.34 -28.43
CA TYR A 76 -11.18 -39.77 -29.48
C TYR A 76 -10.89 -41.27 -29.37
N ASP A 77 -10.60 -41.77 -28.17
CA ASP A 77 -10.35 -43.19 -27.92
C ASP A 77 -11.57 -44.02 -28.24
N ALA A 78 -12.76 -43.56 -27.88
CA ALA A 78 -14.00 -44.24 -28.18
C ALA A 78 -14.23 -44.35 -29.69
N LYS A 79 -13.84 -43.34 -30.47
CA LYS A 79 -13.99 -43.38 -31.91
C LYS A 79 -12.90 -44.21 -32.62
N SER A 80 -11.68 -44.19 -32.10
CA SER A 80 -10.53 -44.86 -32.70
C SER A 80 -10.17 -46.18 -32.06
N GLY A 81 -10.81 -46.54 -30.98
CA GLY A 81 -10.61 -47.75 -30.22
C GLY A 81 -11.24 -49.00 -30.83
N LYS A 82 -10.96 -49.21 -32.03
CA LYS A 82 -11.47 -50.37 -32.76
C LYS A 82 -10.52 -51.54 -32.64
#